data_c3d5a82cf69a528f294a0b25688bbe90
#
_entry.id   c3d5a82cf69a528f294a0b25688bbe90
#
_cell.length_a   1.000
_cell.length_b   1.000
_cell.length_c   1.000
_cell.angle_alpha   90.00
_cell.angle_beta   90.00
_cell.angle_gamma   90.00
#
_symmetry.space_group_name_H-M   'P 1'
#
loop_
_entity.id
_entity.type
_entity.pdbx_description
1 polymer ?
#
loop_
_entity_poly.entity_id
_entity_poly.type
_entity_poly.pdbx_seq_one_letter_code
_entity_poly.pdbx_strand_id
1 'polypeptide(L)'
;MKQAIVTGAGGGLGFSICKSLSENNYSVAALDLNLNDSEKTSDKLNNTKPYAADVRDEESIISLYEKIDNTPDLIVNNAGIARFGKLFDQKLSDFQDVVQTNLIGSFIVATEGAKRMVKEDKKGSIINITSVHSVNPGPGVGAYPITKSGLYSLTKLMALEWGEYGIRVNAIAPGFIDSGMSKPFFENPKVRKSRGKAVPLQRLGSADDIANTVLFLASEEASYINANEIVVDGGVIHSVLMHLPRD
;
A
#
# COMPACT_ATOMS: atom_id res chain seq x y z
N MET A 1 -23.37 -2.26 -0.96
CA MET A 1 -21.92 -2.49 -1.25
C MET A 1 -21.12 -1.98 -0.07
N LYS A 2 -20.01 -2.62 0.26
CA LYS A 2 -19.03 -2.13 1.22
C LYS A 2 -18.30 -0.89 0.65
N GLN A 3 -17.90 0.05 1.52
CA GLN A 3 -17.14 1.23 1.10
C GLN A 3 -15.65 1.01 1.29
N ALA A 4 -14.85 1.20 0.23
CA ALA A 4 -13.39 1.18 0.30
C ALA A 4 -12.79 2.54 -0.05
N ILE A 5 -11.67 2.87 0.59
CA ILE A 5 -10.80 4.01 0.23
C ILE A 5 -9.45 3.45 -0.17
N VAL A 6 -8.94 3.86 -1.34
CA VAL A 6 -7.62 3.46 -1.82
C VAL A 6 -6.82 4.72 -2.14
N THR A 7 -5.70 4.92 -1.45
CA THR A 7 -4.80 6.05 -1.70
C THR A 7 -3.75 5.70 -2.76
N GLY A 8 -3.29 6.68 -3.54
CA GLY A 8 -2.40 6.45 -4.68
C GLY A 8 -3.06 5.62 -5.78
N ALA A 9 -4.34 5.89 -6.03
CA ALA A 9 -5.18 5.10 -6.93
C ALA A 9 -4.92 5.35 -8.43
N GLY A 10 -4.16 6.40 -8.77
CA GLY A 10 -3.98 6.86 -10.16
C GLY A 10 -3.21 5.91 -11.07
N GLY A 11 -2.70 4.80 -10.57
CA GLY A 11 -2.00 3.82 -11.39
C GLY A 11 -1.32 2.72 -10.60
N GLY A 12 -0.58 1.88 -11.30
CA GLY A 12 0.22 0.83 -10.68
C GLY A 12 -0.58 -0.13 -9.80
N LEU A 13 -0.14 -0.31 -8.56
CA LEU A 13 -0.84 -1.16 -7.60
C LEU A 13 -2.22 -0.60 -7.25
N GLY A 14 -2.34 0.73 -7.08
CA GLY A 14 -3.58 1.38 -6.71
C GLY A 14 -4.70 1.10 -7.71
N PHE A 15 -4.41 1.17 -9.01
CA PHE A 15 -5.38 0.81 -10.06
C PHE A 15 -5.86 -0.65 -9.94
N SER A 16 -4.93 -1.61 -9.81
CA SER A 16 -5.30 -3.03 -9.70
C SER A 16 -6.07 -3.33 -8.41
N ILE A 17 -5.74 -2.65 -7.31
CA ILE A 17 -6.48 -2.75 -6.05
C ILE A 17 -7.90 -2.20 -6.24
N CYS A 18 -8.06 -1.00 -6.81
CA CYS A 18 -9.39 -0.42 -7.11
C CYS A 18 -10.21 -1.36 -8.00
N LYS A 19 -9.59 -1.88 -9.07
CA LYS A 19 -10.24 -2.83 -9.99
C LYS A 19 -10.74 -4.06 -9.24
N SER A 20 -9.86 -4.71 -8.51
CA SER A 20 -10.19 -5.93 -7.78
C SER A 20 -11.32 -5.70 -6.75
N LEU A 21 -11.30 -4.57 -6.04
CA LEU A 21 -12.35 -4.20 -5.09
C LEU A 21 -13.69 -3.91 -5.79
N SER A 22 -13.68 -3.16 -6.89
CA SER A 22 -14.89 -2.82 -7.64
C SER A 22 -15.59 -4.06 -8.24
N GLU A 23 -14.81 -5.05 -8.64
CA GLU A 23 -15.29 -6.35 -9.14
C GLU A 23 -15.81 -7.27 -8.01
N ASN A 24 -15.48 -6.94 -6.73
CA ASN A 24 -15.85 -7.73 -5.55
C ASN A 24 -16.77 -6.97 -4.58
N ASN A 25 -17.78 -6.30 -5.13
CA ASN A 25 -18.89 -5.68 -4.40
C ASN A 25 -18.49 -4.51 -3.45
N TYR A 26 -17.39 -3.78 -3.77
CA TYR A 26 -17.04 -2.54 -3.10
C TYR A 26 -17.44 -1.32 -3.94
N SER A 27 -17.93 -0.26 -3.27
CA SER A 27 -17.87 1.11 -3.78
C SER A 27 -16.49 1.66 -3.42
N VAL A 28 -15.74 2.13 -4.40
CA VAL A 28 -14.33 2.53 -4.20
C VAL A 28 -14.19 4.04 -4.32
N ALA A 29 -13.70 4.68 -3.27
CA ALA A 29 -13.16 6.03 -3.34
C ALA A 29 -11.69 5.93 -3.78
N ALA A 30 -11.45 6.21 -5.06
CA ALA A 30 -10.11 6.24 -5.65
C ALA A 30 -9.46 7.60 -5.38
N LEU A 31 -8.49 7.64 -4.46
CA LEU A 31 -7.82 8.85 -4.03
C LEU A 31 -6.43 8.97 -4.64
N ASP A 32 -6.14 10.13 -5.22
CA ASP A 32 -4.78 10.49 -5.62
C ASP A 32 -4.50 11.97 -5.32
N LEU A 33 -3.22 12.39 -5.39
CA LEU A 33 -2.84 13.78 -5.23
C LEU A 33 -3.47 14.65 -6.35
N ASN A 34 -3.50 14.11 -7.57
CA ASN A 34 -4.07 14.77 -8.74
C ASN A 34 -5.41 14.13 -9.12
N LEU A 35 -6.45 14.94 -9.25
CA LEU A 35 -7.77 14.46 -9.66
C LEU A 35 -7.73 13.68 -10.98
N ASN A 36 -7.04 14.21 -12.00
CA ASN A 36 -6.92 13.56 -13.32
C ASN A 36 -6.37 12.12 -13.23
N ASP A 37 -5.51 11.82 -12.26
CA ASP A 37 -4.95 10.48 -12.13
C ASP A 37 -5.96 9.51 -11.49
N SER A 38 -6.76 9.96 -10.52
CA SER A 38 -7.86 9.16 -9.97
C SER A 38 -9.03 9.03 -10.96
N GLU A 39 -9.32 10.05 -11.79
CA GLU A 39 -10.30 9.98 -12.87
C GLU A 39 -9.95 8.91 -13.91
N LYS A 40 -8.69 8.83 -14.36
CA LYS A 40 -8.22 7.78 -15.29
C LYS A 40 -8.48 6.36 -14.76
N THR A 41 -8.51 6.20 -13.44
CA THR A 41 -8.85 4.93 -12.80
C THR A 41 -10.35 4.72 -12.76
N SER A 42 -11.11 5.70 -12.28
CA SER A 42 -12.57 5.59 -12.15
C SER A 42 -13.27 5.45 -13.49
N ASP A 43 -12.81 6.09 -14.55
CA ASP A 43 -13.40 5.98 -15.90
C ASP A 43 -13.35 4.57 -16.49
N LYS A 44 -12.46 3.73 -15.96
CA LYS A 44 -12.29 2.33 -16.42
C LYS A 44 -12.99 1.31 -15.54
N LEU A 45 -13.55 1.75 -14.40
CA LEU A 45 -14.06 0.86 -13.38
C LEU A 45 -15.49 1.23 -12.98
N ASN A 46 -16.32 0.23 -12.76
CA ASN A 46 -17.64 0.44 -12.18
C ASN A 46 -17.52 0.73 -10.67
N ASN A 47 -18.52 1.38 -10.08
CA ASN A 47 -18.60 1.62 -8.64
C ASN A 47 -17.37 2.31 -8.04
N THR A 48 -16.64 3.11 -8.84
CA THR A 48 -15.44 3.81 -8.43
C THR A 48 -15.62 5.31 -8.64
N LYS A 49 -15.42 6.11 -7.58
CA LYS A 49 -15.49 7.57 -7.63
C LYS A 49 -14.09 8.17 -7.45
N PRO A 50 -13.69 9.15 -8.27
CA PRO A 50 -12.39 9.81 -8.14
C PRO A 50 -12.41 10.89 -7.07
N TYR A 51 -11.31 11.02 -6.34
CA TYR A 51 -11.08 12.10 -5.39
C TYR A 51 -9.65 12.60 -5.47
N ALA A 52 -9.47 13.90 -5.21
CA ALA A 52 -8.15 14.51 -5.04
C ALA A 52 -7.96 14.89 -3.57
N ALA A 53 -6.85 14.45 -2.97
CA ALA A 53 -6.39 14.92 -1.67
C ALA A 53 -4.90 14.65 -1.50
N ASP A 54 -4.21 15.53 -0.78
CA ASP A 54 -2.83 15.28 -0.34
C ASP A 54 -2.86 14.52 0.98
N VAL A 55 -2.35 13.30 0.99
CA VAL A 55 -2.29 12.47 2.20
C VAL A 55 -1.43 13.09 3.30
N ARG A 56 -0.54 14.03 2.97
CA ARG A 56 0.34 14.74 3.91
C ARG A 56 -0.38 15.86 4.67
N ASP A 57 -1.54 16.27 4.19
CA ASP A 57 -2.35 17.37 4.71
C ASP A 57 -3.58 16.82 5.43
N GLU A 58 -3.61 16.98 6.75
CA GLU A 58 -4.69 16.47 7.60
C GLU A 58 -6.04 17.12 7.24
N GLU A 59 -6.09 18.44 6.96
CA GLU A 59 -7.31 19.13 6.59
C GLU A 59 -7.86 18.65 5.24
N SER A 60 -6.97 18.37 4.29
CA SER A 60 -7.32 17.77 3.00
C SER A 60 -7.98 16.39 3.17
N ILE A 61 -7.47 15.57 4.09
CA ILE A 61 -8.02 14.24 4.38
C ILE A 61 -9.34 14.35 5.16
N ILE A 62 -9.46 15.24 6.13
CA ILE A 62 -10.74 15.50 6.83
C ILE A 62 -11.82 15.89 5.82
N SER A 63 -11.53 16.87 4.94
CA SER A 63 -12.45 17.32 3.90
C SER A 63 -12.80 16.21 2.90
N LEU A 64 -11.87 15.30 2.60
CA LEU A 64 -12.13 14.11 1.76
C LEU A 64 -13.18 13.22 2.43
N TYR A 65 -12.96 12.88 3.69
CA TYR A 65 -13.88 12.01 4.43
C TYR A 65 -15.28 12.60 4.57
N GLU A 66 -15.43 13.92 4.58
CA GLU A 66 -16.74 14.60 4.56
C GLU A 66 -17.47 14.46 3.22
N LYS A 67 -16.73 14.29 2.12
CA LYS A 67 -17.28 14.15 0.77
C LYS A 67 -17.61 12.69 0.40
N ILE A 68 -17.09 11.73 1.18
CA ILE A 68 -17.39 10.30 0.95
C ILE A 68 -18.71 9.96 1.64
N ASP A 69 -19.64 9.42 0.87
CA ASP A 69 -21.03 9.20 1.31
C ASP A 69 -21.17 8.27 2.54
N ASN A 70 -20.27 7.29 2.66
CA ASN A 70 -20.36 6.25 3.69
C ASN A 70 -19.04 6.09 4.45
N THR A 71 -19.12 5.80 5.73
CA THR A 71 -17.96 5.37 6.51
C THR A 71 -17.33 4.12 5.90
N PRO A 72 -16.00 4.09 5.71
CA PRO A 72 -15.34 2.99 5.04
C PRO A 72 -15.44 1.67 5.83
N ASP A 73 -15.55 0.56 5.12
CA ASP A 73 -15.32 -0.81 5.61
C ASP A 73 -13.86 -1.21 5.43
N LEU A 74 -13.19 -0.57 4.44
CA LEU A 74 -11.81 -0.86 4.08
C LEU A 74 -11.05 0.42 3.76
N ILE A 75 -9.85 0.55 4.31
CA ILE A 75 -8.88 1.58 3.92
C ILE A 75 -7.61 0.89 3.44
N VAL A 76 -7.13 1.25 2.25
CA VAL A 76 -5.86 0.78 1.71
C VAL A 76 -4.91 1.96 1.56
N ASN A 77 -3.94 2.05 2.45
CA ASN A 77 -2.84 3.00 2.39
C ASN A 77 -1.78 2.51 1.39
N ASN A 78 -1.94 2.91 0.13
CA ASN A 78 -1.03 2.54 -0.95
C ASN A 78 -0.23 3.75 -1.47
N ALA A 79 -0.66 4.99 -1.24
CA ALA A 79 0.09 6.18 -1.62
C ALA A 79 1.52 6.12 -1.06
N GLY A 80 2.49 6.38 -1.92
CA GLY A 80 3.88 6.37 -1.51
C GLY A 80 4.82 6.81 -2.63
N ILE A 81 5.96 7.33 -2.22
CA ILE A 81 7.04 7.77 -3.11
C ILE A 81 8.38 7.15 -2.68
N ALA A 82 9.33 7.14 -3.60
CA ALA A 82 10.72 6.85 -3.32
C ALA A 82 11.61 7.95 -3.90
N ARG A 83 12.72 8.23 -3.20
CA ARG A 83 13.82 9.08 -3.66
C ARG A 83 15.07 8.21 -3.61
N PHE A 84 15.40 7.62 -4.76
CA PHE A 84 16.54 6.69 -4.84
C PHE A 84 17.87 7.44 -4.72
N GLY A 85 18.83 6.81 -4.09
CA GLY A 85 20.16 7.32 -3.86
C GLY A 85 20.81 6.71 -2.62
N LYS A 86 22.13 6.84 -2.48
CA LYS A 86 22.84 6.45 -1.27
C LYS A 86 22.42 7.35 -0.12
N LEU A 87 22.28 6.80 1.06
CA LEU A 87 21.85 7.56 2.24
C LEU A 87 22.82 8.74 2.55
N PHE A 88 24.10 8.55 2.28
CA PHE A 88 25.13 9.59 2.48
C PHE A 88 24.90 10.84 1.60
N ASP A 89 24.36 10.65 0.39
CA ASP A 89 24.16 11.71 -0.59
C ASP A 89 22.71 12.24 -0.60
N GLN A 90 21.83 11.68 0.24
CA GLN A 90 20.41 12.03 0.25
C GLN A 90 20.17 13.41 0.85
N LYS A 91 19.47 14.28 0.13
CA LYS A 91 19.06 15.59 0.63
C LYS A 91 18.04 15.42 1.76
N LEU A 92 18.11 16.29 2.77
CA LEU A 92 17.15 16.29 3.88
C LEU A 92 15.70 16.48 3.38
N SER A 93 15.50 17.34 2.39
CA SER A 93 14.17 17.56 1.79
C SER A 93 13.60 16.29 1.18
N ASP A 94 14.42 15.50 0.44
CA ASP A 94 13.98 14.24 -0.15
C ASP A 94 13.65 13.20 0.94
N PHE A 95 14.43 13.18 2.01
CA PHE A 95 14.16 12.34 3.17
C PHE A 95 12.82 12.70 3.82
N GLN A 96 12.61 14.00 4.07
CA GLN A 96 11.38 14.52 4.66
C GLN A 96 10.16 14.23 3.79
N ASP A 97 10.23 14.44 2.46
CA ASP A 97 9.16 14.13 1.53
C ASP A 97 8.71 12.67 1.62
N VAL A 98 9.68 11.74 1.66
CA VAL A 98 9.37 10.31 1.75
C VAL A 98 8.72 9.96 3.10
N VAL A 99 9.19 10.55 4.20
CA VAL A 99 8.61 10.36 5.53
C VAL A 99 7.18 10.92 5.59
N GLN A 100 6.98 12.15 5.09
CA GLN A 100 5.68 12.81 5.11
C GLN A 100 4.65 12.01 4.30
N THR A 101 5.02 11.55 3.11
CA THR A 101 4.08 10.82 2.25
C THR A 101 3.80 9.41 2.75
N ASN A 102 4.86 8.62 2.99
CA ASN A 102 4.72 7.17 3.18
C ASN A 102 4.31 6.79 4.61
N LEU A 103 4.70 7.56 5.59
CA LEU A 103 4.47 7.24 7.01
C LEU A 103 3.42 8.15 7.63
N ILE A 104 3.65 9.47 7.60
CA ILE A 104 2.72 10.43 8.21
C ILE A 104 1.41 10.46 7.44
N GLY A 105 1.44 10.46 6.11
CA GLY A 105 0.23 10.40 5.29
C GLY A 105 -0.61 9.15 5.56
N SER A 106 0.04 7.99 5.68
CA SER A 106 -0.67 6.74 6.04
C SER A 106 -1.29 6.82 7.45
N PHE A 107 -0.60 7.46 8.40
CA PHE A 107 -1.12 7.71 9.74
C PHE A 107 -2.37 8.59 9.70
N ILE A 108 -2.34 9.72 9.00
CA ILE A 108 -3.47 10.66 8.90
C ILE A 108 -4.68 9.95 8.30
N VAL A 109 -4.52 9.30 7.14
CA VAL A 109 -5.63 8.63 6.44
C VAL A 109 -6.25 7.53 7.31
N ALA A 110 -5.42 6.69 7.93
CA ALA A 110 -5.89 5.60 8.78
C ALA A 110 -6.61 6.12 10.02
N THR A 111 -6.07 7.14 10.69
CA THR A 111 -6.62 7.68 11.93
C THR A 111 -7.96 8.36 11.70
N GLU A 112 -8.10 9.17 10.66
CA GLU A 112 -9.36 9.83 10.34
C GLU A 112 -10.45 8.82 9.94
N GLY A 113 -10.08 7.77 9.23
CA GLY A 113 -11.02 6.69 8.92
C GLY A 113 -11.42 5.87 10.15
N ALA A 114 -10.46 5.53 11.01
CA ALA A 114 -10.73 4.80 12.26
C ALA A 114 -11.64 5.62 13.21
N LYS A 115 -11.41 6.93 13.37
CA LYS A 115 -12.29 7.81 14.14
C LYS A 115 -13.75 7.74 13.67
N ARG A 116 -13.97 7.69 12.35
CA ARG A 116 -15.31 7.56 11.76
C ARG A 116 -15.91 6.19 12.01
N MET A 117 -15.12 5.12 11.83
CA MET A 117 -15.56 3.76 12.14
C MET A 117 -16.02 3.66 13.59
N VAL A 118 -15.22 4.14 14.54
CA VAL A 118 -15.58 4.14 15.98
C VAL A 118 -16.82 4.98 16.27
N LYS A 119 -16.93 6.17 15.69
CA LYS A 119 -18.10 7.06 15.89
C LYS A 119 -19.42 6.41 15.44
N GLU A 120 -19.37 5.55 14.42
CA GLU A 120 -20.55 4.87 13.86
C GLU A 120 -20.69 3.43 14.34
N ASP A 121 -19.90 2.99 15.33
CA ASP A 121 -19.85 1.61 15.84
C ASP A 121 -19.66 0.59 14.70
N LYS A 122 -18.81 0.95 13.72
CA LYS A 122 -18.58 0.19 12.51
C LYS A 122 -17.24 -0.52 12.56
N LYS A 123 -17.26 -1.85 12.43
CA LYS A 123 -16.05 -2.65 12.24
C LYS A 123 -15.43 -2.40 10.87
N GLY A 124 -14.09 -2.56 10.77
CA GLY A 124 -13.42 -2.32 9.50
C GLY A 124 -12.06 -3.02 9.37
N SER A 125 -11.45 -2.82 8.23
CA SER A 125 -10.09 -3.30 7.95
C SER A 125 -9.24 -2.17 7.37
N ILE A 126 -8.00 -2.06 7.84
CA ILE A 126 -7.00 -1.13 7.29
C ILE A 126 -5.82 -1.94 6.81
N ILE A 127 -5.39 -1.70 5.58
CA ILE A 127 -4.28 -2.41 4.94
C ILE A 127 -3.23 -1.39 4.51
N ASN A 128 -2.04 -1.50 5.08
CA ASN A 128 -0.90 -0.66 4.76
C ASN A 128 0.00 -1.36 3.75
N ILE A 129 0.27 -0.73 2.61
CA ILE A 129 1.22 -1.28 1.64
C ILE A 129 2.63 -0.87 2.04
N THR A 130 3.36 -1.82 2.61
CA THR A 130 4.76 -1.68 3.00
C THR A 130 5.70 -2.04 1.83
N SER A 131 6.68 -2.88 2.04
CA SER A 131 7.61 -3.39 1.02
C SER A 131 8.46 -4.50 1.63
N VAL A 132 9.04 -5.38 0.82
CA VAL A 132 10.14 -6.26 1.28
C VAL A 132 11.29 -5.45 1.89
N HIS A 133 11.39 -4.17 1.58
CA HIS A 133 12.34 -3.26 2.22
C HIS A 133 11.99 -2.90 3.68
N SER A 134 10.79 -3.19 4.17
CA SER A 134 10.46 -3.12 5.60
C SER A 134 11.14 -4.22 6.40
N VAL A 135 11.33 -5.37 5.76
CA VAL A 135 11.92 -6.59 6.35
C VAL A 135 13.43 -6.65 6.09
N ASN A 136 13.84 -6.39 4.83
CA ASN A 136 15.22 -6.54 4.39
C ASN A 136 15.63 -5.34 3.51
N PRO A 137 16.17 -4.27 4.13
CA PRO A 137 16.52 -3.05 3.41
C PRO A 137 17.69 -3.28 2.45
N GLY A 138 17.53 -2.75 1.23
CA GLY A 138 18.60 -2.75 0.23
C GLY A 138 19.35 -1.41 0.16
N PRO A 139 20.57 -1.37 -0.35
CA PRO A 139 21.32 -0.13 -0.54
C PRO A 139 20.74 0.71 -1.70
N GLY A 140 20.97 2.02 -1.65
CA GLY A 140 20.62 2.94 -2.75
C GLY A 140 19.15 3.31 -2.86
N VAL A 141 18.34 3.05 -1.84
CA VAL A 141 16.90 3.33 -1.81
C VAL A 141 16.50 4.47 -0.87
N GLY A 142 17.49 5.16 -0.31
CA GLY A 142 17.31 6.34 0.55
C GLY A 142 16.46 6.07 1.80
N ALA A 143 15.55 7.00 2.14
CA ALA A 143 14.67 6.92 3.29
C ALA A 143 13.54 5.88 3.14
N TYR A 144 13.32 5.34 1.95
CA TYR A 144 12.17 4.46 1.67
C TYR A 144 12.05 3.26 2.61
N PRO A 145 13.10 2.45 2.88
CA PRO A 145 13.04 1.34 3.84
C PRO A 145 12.65 1.78 5.24
N ILE A 146 13.17 2.92 5.68
CA ILE A 146 12.90 3.48 7.01
C ILE A 146 11.40 3.75 7.17
N THR A 147 10.77 4.36 6.14
CA THR A 147 9.34 4.64 6.16
C THR A 147 8.49 3.37 6.13
N LYS A 148 8.91 2.35 5.37
CA LYS A 148 8.17 1.09 5.26
C LYS A 148 8.30 0.23 6.52
N SER A 149 9.46 0.21 7.17
CA SER A 149 9.63 -0.39 8.51
C SER A 149 8.84 0.37 9.58
N GLY A 150 8.87 1.70 9.55
CA GLY A 150 8.04 2.55 10.42
C GLY A 150 6.55 2.31 10.22
N LEU A 151 6.09 2.16 8.97
CA LEU A 151 4.69 1.87 8.65
C LEU A 151 4.25 0.48 9.17
N TYR A 152 5.13 -0.52 9.12
CA TYR A 152 4.82 -1.81 9.76
C TYR A 152 4.76 -1.70 11.28
N SER A 153 5.65 -0.93 11.91
CA SER A 153 5.56 -0.66 13.35
C SER A 153 4.26 0.05 13.71
N LEU A 154 3.87 1.05 12.92
CA LEU A 154 2.60 1.77 13.05
C LEU A 154 1.40 0.85 12.86
N THR A 155 1.44 -0.08 11.89
CA THR A 155 0.41 -1.11 11.68
C THR A 155 0.14 -1.90 12.94
N LYS A 156 1.19 -2.33 13.63
CA LYS A 156 1.07 -3.11 14.89
C LYS A 156 0.44 -2.27 16.00
N LEU A 157 0.86 -1.03 16.16
CA LEU A 157 0.32 -0.15 17.19
C LEU A 157 -1.17 0.13 16.96
N MET A 158 -1.54 0.50 15.73
CA MET A 158 -2.94 0.70 15.35
C MET A 158 -3.79 -0.56 15.58
N ALA A 159 -3.25 -1.74 15.25
CA ALA A 159 -3.95 -3.01 15.42
C ALA A 159 -4.21 -3.34 16.90
N LEU A 160 -3.27 -3.00 17.78
CA LEU A 160 -3.38 -3.22 19.22
C LEU A 160 -4.39 -2.25 19.85
N GLU A 161 -4.35 -0.97 19.48
CA GLU A 161 -5.20 0.07 20.07
C GLU A 161 -6.63 0.06 19.52
N TRP A 162 -6.81 -0.29 18.23
CA TRP A 162 -8.12 -0.20 17.58
C TRP A 162 -8.84 -1.56 17.49
N GLY A 163 -8.18 -2.63 17.90
CA GLY A 163 -8.77 -3.98 17.89
C GLY A 163 -10.00 -4.11 18.79
N GLU A 164 -10.07 -3.39 19.91
CA GLU A 164 -11.23 -3.35 20.81
C GLU A 164 -12.50 -2.78 20.12
N TYR A 165 -12.33 -1.93 19.10
CA TYR A 165 -13.42 -1.39 18.27
C TYR A 165 -13.75 -2.27 17.07
N GLY A 166 -13.16 -3.45 16.96
CA GLY A 166 -13.37 -4.36 15.82
C GLY A 166 -12.67 -3.90 14.52
N ILE A 167 -11.67 -3.02 14.60
CA ILE A 167 -10.87 -2.57 13.46
C ILE A 167 -9.60 -3.42 13.39
N ARG A 168 -9.43 -4.16 12.28
CA ARG A 168 -8.22 -4.92 12.01
C ARG A 168 -7.23 -4.08 11.19
N VAL A 169 -5.96 -4.10 11.54
CA VAL A 169 -4.92 -3.39 10.80
C VAL A 169 -3.79 -4.36 10.46
N ASN A 170 -3.53 -4.52 9.15
CA ASN A 170 -2.48 -5.39 8.63
C ASN A 170 -1.64 -4.67 7.58
N ALA A 171 -0.51 -5.26 7.23
CA ALA A 171 0.36 -4.78 6.17
C ALA A 171 0.56 -5.84 5.09
N ILE A 172 0.83 -5.40 3.88
CA ILE A 172 1.31 -6.22 2.78
C ILE A 172 2.68 -5.69 2.37
N ALA A 173 3.67 -6.57 2.28
CA ALA A 173 5.03 -6.26 1.83
C ALA A 173 5.28 -6.81 0.41
N PRO A 174 5.06 -6.02 -0.66
CA PRO A 174 5.34 -6.43 -2.02
C PRO A 174 6.83 -6.64 -2.27
N GLY A 175 7.16 -7.67 -3.07
CA GLY A 175 8.49 -7.90 -3.61
C GLY A 175 8.76 -7.14 -4.92
N PHE A 176 9.37 -7.81 -5.89
CA PHE A 176 9.62 -7.26 -7.22
C PHE A 176 8.34 -7.33 -8.07
N ILE A 177 7.54 -6.28 -8.04
CA ILE A 177 6.27 -6.21 -8.77
C ILE A 177 6.45 -5.40 -10.06
N ASP A 178 6.03 -5.97 -11.20
CA ASP A 178 6.07 -5.34 -12.53
C ASP A 178 4.92 -4.32 -12.68
N SER A 179 4.93 -3.31 -11.83
CA SER A 179 3.89 -2.29 -11.82
C SER A 179 4.35 -1.03 -11.08
N GLY A 180 3.64 0.07 -11.29
CA GLY A 180 3.80 1.31 -10.53
C GLY A 180 5.24 1.82 -10.55
N MET A 181 5.75 2.13 -9.37
CA MET A 181 7.08 2.73 -9.14
C MET A 181 8.24 1.86 -9.67
N SER A 182 8.06 0.55 -9.75
CA SER A 182 9.10 -0.40 -10.21
C SER A 182 9.09 -0.59 -11.73
N LYS A 183 8.00 -0.24 -12.43
CA LYS A 183 7.84 -0.49 -13.86
C LYS A 183 9.00 0.05 -14.72
N PRO A 184 9.49 1.29 -14.53
CA PRO A 184 10.59 1.83 -15.33
C PRO A 184 11.88 0.99 -15.25
N PHE A 185 12.16 0.35 -14.09
CA PHE A 185 13.33 -0.53 -13.96
C PHE A 185 13.19 -1.80 -14.80
N PHE A 186 11.96 -2.31 -14.94
CA PHE A 186 11.67 -3.54 -15.66
C PHE A 186 11.44 -3.35 -17.17
N GLU A 187 11.46 -2.13 -17.67
CA GLU A 187 11.55 -1.83 -19.10
C GLU A 187 12.89 -2.27 -19.68
N ASN A 188 13.95 -2.33 -18.85
CA ASN A 188 15.22 -2.91 -19.24
C ASN A 188 15.14 -4.46 -19.20
N PRO A 189 15.24 -5.16 -20.37
CA PRO A 189 15.06 -6.62 -20.43
C PRO A 189 16.10 -7.40 -19.60
N LYS A 190 17.31 -6.86 -19.46
CA LYS A 190 18.38 -7.50 -18.64
C LYS A 190 18.02 -7.43 -17.15
N VAL A 191 17.53 -6.28 -16.67
CA VAL A 191 17.09 -6.10 -15.29
C VAL A 191 15.88 -6.98 -15.01
N ARG A 192 14.87 -6.95 -15.89
CA ARG A 192 13.68 -7.80 -15.81
C ARG A 192 14.05 -9.28 -15.69
N LYS A 193 14.90 -9.78 -16.58
CA LYS A 193 15.34 -11.18 -16.58
C LYS A 193 16.12 -11.53 -15.32
N SER A 194 17.06 -10.68 -14.91
CA SER A 194 17.89 -10.91 -13.72
C SER A 194 17.02 -10.94 -12.46
N ARG A 195 16.13 -9.95 -12.28
CA ARG A 195 15.25 -9.89 -11.12
C ARG A 195 14.25 -11.03 -11.08
N GLY A 196 13.65 -11.40 -12.24
CA GLY A 196 12.74 -12.54 -12.31
C GLY A 196 13.42 -13.85 -11.93
N LYS A 197 14.66 -14.07 -12.37
CA LYS A 197 15.45 -15.26 -12.01
C LYS A 197 15.87 -15.28 -10.53
N ALA A 198 15.99 -14.11 -9.89
CA ALA A 198 16.33 -14.04 -8.48
C ALA A 198 15.15 -14.43 -7.56
N VAL A 199 13.93 -14.38 -8.08
CA VAL A 199 12.73 -14.83 -7.36
C VAL A 199 12.62 -16.35 -7.43
N PRO A 200 12.43 -17.07 -6.33
CA PRO A 200 12.21 -18.52 -6.35
C PRO A 200 11.09 -18.99 -7.27
N LEU A 201 9.98 -18.24 -7.38
CA LEU A 201 8.89 -18.52 -8.33
C LEU A 201 9.24 -18.17 -9.79
N GLN A 202 10.49 -17.78 -10.11
CA GLN A 202 11.04 -17.53 -11.46
C GLN A 202 10.26 -16.49 -12.28
N ARG A 203 9.53 -15.57 -11.62
CA ARG A 203 8.82 -14.47 -12.25
C ARG A 203 8.83 -13.23 -11.37
N LEU A 204 8.62 -12.08 -11.98
CA LEU A 204 8.19 -10.89 -11.25
C LEU A 204 6.74 -11.07 -10.77
N GLY A 205 6.40 -10.46 -9.66
CA GLY A 205 5.01 -10.35 -9.24
C GLY A 205 4.24 -9.39 -10.15
N SER A 206 2.94 -9.57 -10.22
CA SER A 206 1.99 -8.66 -10.86
C SER A 206 1.29 -7.79 -9.81
N ALA A 207 0.66 -6.71 -10.25
CA ALA A 207 -0.19 -5.90 -9.36
C ALA A 207 -1.38 -6.72 -8.81
N ASP A 208 -1.86 -7.70 -9.57
CA ASP A 208 -2.95 -8.58 -9.15
C ASP A 208 -2.53 -9.54 -8.02
N ASP A 209 -1.26 -9.95 -7.94
CA ASP A 209 -0.77 -10.73 -6.78
C ASP A 209 -0.98 -9.94 -5.47
N ILE A 210 -0.81 -8.61 -5.50
CA ILE A 210 -1.04 -7.74 -4.36
C ILE A 210 -2.53 -7.47 -4.14
N ALA A 211 -3.28 -7.18 -5.20
CA ALA A 211 -4.72 -6.89 -5.11
C ALA A 211 -5.51 -8.08 -4.54
N ASN A 212 -5.15 -9.31 -4.91
CA ASN A 212 -5.75 -10.53 -4.35
C ASN A 212 -5.47 -10.68 -2.86
N THR A 213 -4.27 -10.30 -2.41
CA THR A 213 -3.93 -10.31 -0.98
C THR A 213 -4.71 -9.23 -0.21
N VAL A 214 -4.95 -8.06 -0.83
CA VAL A 214 -5.84 -7.02 -0.27
C VAL A 214 -7.25 -7.56 -0.08
N LEU A 215 -7.84 -8.20 -1.10
CA LEU A 215 -9.17 -8.81 -1.00
C LEU A 215 -9.26 -9.84 0.12
N PHE A 216 -8.28 -10.73 0.22
CA PHE A 216 -8.23 -11.72 1.29
C PHE A 216 -8.20 -11.07 2.67
N LEU A 217 -7.30 -10.10 2.89
CA LEU A 217 -7.21 -9.41 4.19
C LEU A 217 -8.45 -8.56 4.52
N ALA A 218 -9.20 -8.12 3.51
CA ALA A 218 -10.44 -7.37 3.67
C ALA A 218 -11.67 -8.26 3.92
N SER A 219 -11.54 -9.57 3.75
CA SER A 219 -12.63 -10.52 3.86
C SER A 219 -12.82 -11.08 5.29
N GLU A 220 -13.92 -11.81 5.49
CA GLU A 220 -14.21 -12.49 6.77
C GLU A 220 -13.27 -13.68 7.02
N GLU A 221 -12.70 -14.28 5.96
CA GLU A 221 -11.71 -15.36 6.07
C GLU A 221 -10.44 -14.89 6.78
N ALA A 222 -10.17 -13.58 6.80
CA ALA A 222 -9.06 -12.96 7.53
C ALA A 222 -9.50 -12.35 8.88
N SER A 223 -10.67 -12.71 9.42
CA SER A 223 -11.24 -12.08 10.63
C SER A 223 -10.38 -12.21 11.88
N TYR A 224 -9.48 -13.19 11.94
CA TYR A 224 -8.55 -13.37 13.07
C TYR A 224 -7.11 -12.98 12.73
N ILE A 225 -6.88 -12.34 11.56
CA ILE A 225 -5.56 -11.81 11.16
C ILE A 225 -5.52 -10.32 11.53
N ASN A 226 -4.64 -9.97 12.48
CA ASN A 226 -4.43 -8.59 12.94
C ASN A 226 -2.95 -8.38 13.29
N ALA A 227 -2.43 -7.17 13.12
CA ALA A 227 -1.03 -6.78 13.39
C ALA A 227 0.03 -7.53 12.56
N ASN A 228 -0.35 -8.16 11.45
CA ASN A 228 0.55 -8.95 10.60
C ASN A 228 1.05 -8.16 9.40
N GLU A 229 2.26 -8.52 8.93
CA GLU A 229 2.78 -8.13 7.62
C GLU A 229 2.87 -9.38 6.75
N ILE A 230 2.05 -9.44 5.69
CA ILE A 230 2.11 -10.54 4.72
C ILE A 230 3.09 -10.17 3.62
N VAL A 231 4.17 -10.93 3.53
CA VAL A 231 5.17 -10.77 2.46
C VAL A 231 4.67 -11.46 1.19
N VAL A 232 4.57 -10.68 0.10
CA VAL A 232 4.10 -11.15 -1.22
C VAL A 232 5.21 -10.89 -2.24
N ASP A 233 6.19 -11.77 -2.28
CA ASP A 233 7.45 -11.56 -2.97
C ASP A 233 7.97 -12.76 -3.81
N GLY A 234 7.20 -13.83 -3.87
CA GLY A 234 7.61 -15.07 -4.52
C GLY A 234 8.80 -15.78 -3.85
N GLY A 235 9.11 -15.43 -2.59
CA GLY A 235 10.18 -16.00 -1.77
C GLY A 235 11.52 -15.26 -1.86
N VAL A 236 11.58 -14.09 -2.50
CA VAL A 236 12.85 -13.40 -2.79
C VAL A 236 13.64 -13.01 -1.53
N ILE A 237 13.00 -12.61 -0.44
CA ILE A 237 13.74 -12.24 0.78
C ILE A 237 14.45 -13.41 1.44
N HIS A 238 14.07 -14.64 1.14
CA HIS A 238 14.67 -15.86 1.67
C HIS A 238 15.61 -16.55 0.67
N SER A 239 15.82 -15.97 -0.53
CA SER A 239 16.52 -16.62 -1.63
C SER A 239 18.06 -16.48 -1.60
N VAL A 240 18.64 -15.83 -0.60
CA VAL A 240 20.09 -15.54 -0.56
C VAL A 240 20.94 -16.79 -0.79
N LEU A 241 20.64 -17.88 -0.11
CA LEU A 241 21.40 -19.14 -0.25
C LEU A 241 21.22 -19.85 -1.59
N MET A 242 20.17 -19.50 -2.36
CA MET A 242 19.97 -20.05 -3.70
C MET A 242 20.95 -19.49 -4.73
N HIS A 243 21.58 -18.36 -4.43
CA HIS A 243 22.45 -17.63 -5.33
C HIS A 243 23.93 -17.77 -4.95
N LEU A 244 24.24 -18.54 -3.91
CA LEU A 244 25.59 -18.83 -3.47
C LEU A 244 26.02 -20.20 -3.99
N PRO A 245 27.26 -20.34 -4.52
CA PRO A 245 27.79 -21.64 -4.89
C PRO A 245 27.87 -22.55 -3.65
N ARG A 246 27.64 -23.83 -3.85
CA ARG A 246 27.76 -24.87 -2.81
C ARG A 246 28.99 -25.75 -2.96
N ASP A 247 29.68 -25.62 -4.13
CA ASP A 247 30.85 -26.37 -4.53
C ASP A 247 32.00 -25.44 -4.81
#